data_c44d06c60ba5d41bc9841c37ecb1df0b
#
_entry.id   c44d06c60ba5d41bc9841c37ecb1df0b
#
_cell.length_a   1.000
_cell.length_b   1.000
_cell.length_c   1.000
_cell.angle_alpha   90.00
_cell.angle_beta   90.00
_cell.angle_gamma   90.00
#
_symmetry.space_group_name_H-M   'P 1'
#
loop_
_entity.id
_entity.type
_entity.pdbx_description
1 polymer ?
#
loop_
_entity_poly.entity_id
_entity_poly.type
_entity_poly.pdbx_seq_one_letter_code
_entity_poly.pdbx_strand_id
1 'polypeptide(L)'
;YEAPFPDPSFKMGPRAMPSHVPTIPDQSLSAVREAREIFKNWNKPFLSVFAGDDPVTNGAERDVLNMCPNAKSAPQIGGGHFYQWTRPKELSNLLANFIKDND
;
A
#
# COMPACT_ATOMS: atom_id res chain seq x y z
N TYR A 1 9.81 -1.52 -15.83
CA TYR A 1 9.15 -0.22 -15.57
C TYR A 1 9.44 0.86 -16.63
N GLU A 2 10.48 0.71 -17.42
CA GLU A 2 10.76 1.61 -18.56
C GLU A 2 9.94 1.30 -19.81
N ALA A 3 9.53 0.05 -20.00
CA ALA A 3 8.88 -0.43 -21.22
C ALA A 3 7.63 0.36 -21.68
N PRO A 4 6.76 0.90 -20.80
CA PRO A 4 5.60 1.66 -21.25
C PRO A 4 5.92 3.08 -21.70
N PHE A 5 7.14 3.56 -21.57
CA PHE A 5 7.53 4.95 -21.88
C PHE A 5 8.41 5.02 -23.12
N PRO A 6 7.87 5.45 -24.28
CA PRO A 6 8.65 5.56 -25.53
C PRO A 6 9.87 6.48 -25.40
N ASP A 7 9.74 7.57 -24.63
CA ASP A 7 10.81 8.53 -24.35
C ASP A 7 10.58 9.28 -23.03
N PRO A 8 11.53 10.11 -22.57
CA PRO A 8 11.42 10.82 -21.29
C PRO A 8 10.22 11.77 -21.14
N SER A 9 9.62 12.26 -22.23
CA SER A 9 8.46 13.17 -22.16
C SER A 9 7.21 12.49 -21.62
N PHE A 10 7.08 11.16 -21.80
CA PHE A 10 5.99 10.36 -21.26
C PHE A 10 6.11 10.06 -19.76
N LYS A 11 7.23 10.45 -19.14
CA LYS A 11 7.50 10.17 -17.70
C LYS A 11 7.07 11.30 -16.76
N MET A 12 6.30 12.27 -17.21
CA MET A 12 5.87 13.40 -16.37
C MET A 12 5.04 12.93 -15.16
N GLY A 13 4.11 11.99 -15.36
CA GLY A 13 3.34 11.39 -14.27
C GLY A 13 4.22 10.75 -13.20
N PRO A 14 5.05 9.73 -13.54
CA PRO A 14 5.99 9.13 -12.58
C PRO A 14 6.91 10.12 -11.88
N ARG A 15 7.35 11.17 -12.56
CA ARG A 15 8.20 12.23 -11.96
C ARG A 15 7.45 13.09 -10.95
N ALA A 16 6.15 13.33 -11.16
CA ALA A 16 5.32 14.11 -10.26
C ALA A 16 4.89 13.33 -9.02
N MET A 17 4.77 11.99 -9.10
CA MET A 17 4.26 11.16 -8.02
C MET A 17 4.97 11.35 -6.67
N PRO A 18 6.30 11.42 -6.58
CA PRO A 18 6.96 11.62 -5.29
C PRO A 18 6.59 12.94 -4.60
N SER A 19 6.23 13.98 -5.38
CA SER A 19 5.84 15.27 -4.81
C SER A 19 4.44 15.26 -4.18
N HIS A 20 3.63 14.22 -4.46
CA HIS A 20 2.33 14.03 -3.85
C HIS A 20 2.37 13.21 -2.54
N VAL A 21 3.53 12.71 -2.16
CA VAL A 21 3.70 12.12 -0.82
C VAL A 21 3.62 13.26 0.20
N PRO A 22 2.65 13.23 1.15
CA PRO A 22 2.37 14.38 2.04
C PRO A 22 3.42 14.50 3.15
N THR A 23 4.67 14.78 2.77
CA THR A 23 5.78 15.08 3.69
C THR A 23 5.83 16.54 4.10
N ILE A 24 5.18 17.40 3.33
CA ILE A 24 4.98 18.83 3.58
C ILE A 24 3.50 19.17 3.37
N PRO A 25 2.98 20.27 3.93
CA PRO A 25 1.61 20.69 3.70
C PRO A 25 1.34 20.89 2.20
N ASP A 26 0.38 20.15 1.67
CA ASP A 26 -0.11 20.27 0.29
C ASP A 26 -1.64 20.16 0.23
N GLN A 27 -2.20 20.29 -0.97
CA GLN A 27 -3.65 20.29 -1.18
C GLN A 27 -4.31 18.94 -0.84
N SER A 28 -3.58 17.82 -0.89
CA SER A 28 -4.09 16.49 -0.59
C SER A 28 -4.22 16.21 0.92
N LEU A 29 -3.59 17.01 1.76
CA LEU A 29 -3.51 16.77 3.21
C LEU A 29 -4.89 16.72 3.89
N SER A 30 -5.83 17.56 3.46
CA SER A 30 -7.20 17.52 3.99
C SER A 30 -7.91 16.21 3.66
N ALA A 31 -7.82 15.76 2.41
CA ALA A 31 -8.40 14.49 1.98
C ALA A 31 -7.74 13.27 2.66
N VAL A 32 -6.44 13.31 2.89
CA VAL A 32 -5.72 12.28 3.65
C VAL A 32 -6.20 12.23 5.11
N ARG A 33 -6.42 13.37 5.75
CA ARG A 33 -6.95 13.43 7.12
C ARG A 33 -8.38 12.89 7.19
N GLU A 34 -9.23 13.27 6.24
CA GLU A 34 -10.60 12.75 6.14
C GLU A 34 -10.62 11.23 5.93
N ALA A 35 -9.80 10.71 5.04
CA ALA A 35 -9.66 9.28 4.82
C ALA A 35 -9.24 8.53 6.10
N ARG A 36 -8.35 9.10 6.90
CA ARG A 36 -7.95 8.51 8.20
C ARG A 36 -9.11 8.41 9.17
N GLU A 37 -9.98 9.40 9.24
CA GLU A 37 -11.18 9.35 10.09
C GLU A 37 -12.17 8.28 9.61
N ILE A 38 -12.29 8.08 8.29
CA ILE A 38 -13.09 7.00 7.72
C ILE A 38 -12.51 5.64 8.14
N PHE A 39 -11.19 5.45 8.02
CA PHE A 39 -10.55 4.18 8.37
C PHE A 39 -10.62 3.84 9.85
N LYS A 40 -10.66 4.81 10.75
CA LYS A 40 -10.88 4.56 12.19
C LYS A 40 -12.20 3.87 12.47
N ASN A 41 -13.21 4.14 11.65
CA ASN A 41 -14.56 3.59 11.78
C ASN A 41 -14.87 2.52 10.72
N TRP A 42 -13.82 2.01 10.04
CA TRP A 42 -13.97 1.03 8.98
C TRP A 42 -14.41 -0.32 9.55
N ASN A 43 -15.58 -0.79 9.13
CA ASN A 43 -16.18 -2.02 9.63
C ASN A 43 -16.21 -3.18 8.61
N LYS A 44 -15.68 -2.95 7.41
CA LYS A 44 -15.56 -3.99 6.38
C LYS A 44 -14.23 -4.72 6.52
N PRO A 45 -14.11 -5.92 5.93
CA PRO A 45 -12.83 -6.64 5.90
C PRO A 45 -11.70 -5.75 5.36
N PHE A 46 -10.57 -5.78 6.05
CA PHE A 46 -9.36 -5.06 5.67
C PHE A 46 -8.14 -5.94 5.93
N LEU A 47 -7.34 -6.16 4.90
CA LEU A 47 -6.10 -6.93 4.99
C LEU A 47 -4.89 -6.01 4.80
N SER A 48 -4.00 -5.99 5.77
CA SER A 48 -2.72 -5.32 5.71
C SER A 48 -1.64 -6.32 5.28
N VAL A 49 -0.96 -6.04 4.19
CA VAL A 49 0.11 -6.91 3.65
C VAL A 49 1.39 -6.09 3.49
N PHE A 50 2.43 -6.52 4.17
CA PHE A 50 3.74 -5.88 4.10
C PHE A 50 4.85 -6.92 3.89
N ALA A 51 5.92 -6.51 3.19
CA ALA A 51 7.14 -7.29 3.10
C ALA A 51 8.07 -6.93 4.26
N GLY A 52 8.47 -7.91 5.06
CA GLY A 52 9.30 -7.68 6.24
C GLY A 52 10.72 -7.21 5.94
N ASP A 53 11.17 -7.42 4.70
CA ASP A 53 12.48 -7.04 4.17
C ASP A 53 12.43 -5.80 3.24
N ASP A 54 11.31 -5.07 3.23
CA ASP A 54 11.16 -3.85 2.44
C ASP A 54 11.88 -2.68 3.13
N PRO A 55 12.94 -2.11 2.53
CA PRO A 55 13.69 -1.02 3.14
C PRO A 55 12.94 0.33 3.14
N VAL A 56 11.84 0.44 2.37
CA VAL A 56 11.10 1.70 2.21
C VAL A 56 9.93 1.78 3.19
N THR A 57 9.15 0.70 3.30
CA THR A 57 7.92 0.69 4.11
C THR A 57 8.01 -0.16 5.37
N ASN A 58 9.19 -0.66 5.72
CA ASN A 58 9.38 -1.45 6.94
C ASN A 58 8.92 -0.67 8.17
N GLY A 59 8.03 -1.29 8.95
CA GLY A 59 7.45 -0.69 10.16
C GLY A 59 6.17 0.14 9.92
N ALA A 60 5.83 0.51 8.68
CA ALA A 60 4.62 1.27 8.37
C ALA A 60 3.33 0.47 8.60
N GLU A 61 3.40 -0.85 8.65
CA GLU A 61 2.24 -1.69 8.96
C GLU A 61 1.61 -1.33 10.30
N ARG A 62 2.42 -1.02 11.32
CA ARG A 62 1.91 -0.61 12.63
C ARG A 62 1.03 0.63 12.53
N ASP A 63 1.39 1.57 11.68
CA ASP A 63 0.61 2.80 11.49
C ASP A 63 -0.73 2.51 10.79
N VAL A 64 -0.75 1.58 9.84
CA VAL A 64 -1.96 1.11 9.18
C VAL A 64 -2.89 0.42 10.17
N LEU A 65 -2.38 -0.49 11.00
CA LEU A 65 -3.16 -1.20 12.00
C LEU A 65 -3.71 -0.26 13.09
N ASN A 66 -2.94 0.75 13.48
CA ASN A 66 -3.39 1.78 14.42
C ASN A 66 -4.48 2.69 13.81
N MET A 67 -4.37 2.97 12.52
CA MET A 67 -5.34 3.80 11.81
C MET A 67 -6.66 3.06 11.57
N CYS A 68 -6.61 1.76 11.28
CA CYS A 68 -7.77 0.92 10.99
C CYS A 68 -7.83 -0.26 11.98
N PRO A 69 -8.50 -0.12 13.13
CA PRO A 69 -8.53 -1.16 14.16
C PRO A 69 -9.13 -2.50 13.71
N ASN A 70 -9.92 -2.49 12.63
CA ASN A 70 -10.48 -3.70 12.03
C ASN A 70 -9.54 -4.38 11.02
N ALA A 71 -8.38 -3.79 10.74
CA ALA A 71 -7.42 -4.39 9.83
C ALA A 71 -6.80 -5.65 10.43
N LYS A 72 -6.66 -6.68 9.59
CA LYS A 72 -5.92 -7.90 9.92
C LYS A 72 -4.54 -7.84 9.28
N SER A 73 -3.51 -8.13 10.06
CA SER A 73 -2.17 -8.33 9.53
C SER A 73 -2.10 -9.67 8.79
N ALA A 74 -1.61 -9.67 7.58
CA ALA A 74 -1.27 -10.88 6.86
C ALA A 74 0.05 -11.48 7.38
N PRO A 75 0.30 -12.79 7.17
CA PRO A 75 1.64 -13.32 7.31
C PRO A 75 2.62 -12.52 6.47
N GLN A 76 3.73 -12.12 7.05
CA GLN A 76 4.74 -11.37 6.30
C GLN A 76 5.31 -12.21 5.17
N ILE A 77 5.32 -11.61 3.99
CA ILE A 77 6.02 -12.16 2.83
C ILE A 77 7.32 -11.39 2.62
N GLY A 78 8.39 -12.09 2.27
CA GLY A 78 9.62 -11.43 1.83
C GLY A 78 9.49 -10.94 0.39
N GLY A 79 10.57 -10.38 -0.16
CA GLY A 79 10.65 -10.00 -1.57
C GLY A 79 10.89 -8.52 -1.81
N GLY A 80 11.13 -7.75 -0.74
CA GLY A 80 11.48 -6.33 -0.80
C GLY A 80 10.31 -5.42 -1.20
N HIS A 81 10.62 -4.19 -1.59
CA HIS A 81 9.63 -3.15 -1.90
C HIS A 81 8.67 -3.53 -3.04
N PHE A 82 9.14 -4.32 -3.99
CA PHE A 82 8.35 -4.78 -5.14
C PHE A 82 7.95 -6.25 -5.01
N TYR A 83 7.47 -6.68 -3.84
CA TYR A 83 7.09 -8.08 -3.59
C TYR A 83 5.97 -8.60 -4.51
N GLN A 84 5.13 -7.74 -5.06
CA GLN A 84 4.18 -8.11 -6.10
C GLN A 84 4.86 -8.67 -7.37
N TRP A 85 6.12 -8.32 -7.60
CA TRP A 85 6.93 -8.82 -8.70
C TRP A 85 7.78 -10.03 -8.30
N THR A 86 8.37 -9.99 -7.11
CA THR A 86 9.30 -11.02 -6.65
C THR A 86 8.59 -12.22 -6.01
N ARG A 87 7.38 -12.03 -5.47
CA ARG A 87 6.55 -13.02 -4.78
C ARG A 87 5.09 -13.05 -5.27
N PRO A 88 4.84 -13.07 -6.60
CA PRO A 88 3.47 -12.95 -7.12
C PRO A 88 2.56 -14.09 -6.71
N LYS A 89 3.08 -15.32 -6.59
CA LYS A 89 2.28 -16.49 -6.21
C LYS A 89 1.83 -16.43 -4.75
N GLU A 90 2.75 -16.09 -3.85
CA GLU A 90 2.45 -15.94 -2.43
C GLU A 90 1.42 -14.85 -2.20
N LEU A 91 1.62 -13.70 -2.83
CA LEU A 91 0.68 -12.58 -2.75
C LEU A 91 -0.70 -12.97 -3.31
N SER A 92 -0.75 -13.60 -4.49
CA SER A 92 -2.02 -14.01 -5.11
C SER A 92 -2.79 -15.00 -4.25
N ASN A 93 -2.12 -15.99 -3.67
CA ASN A 93 -2.76 -16.96 -2.79
C ASN A 93 -3.31 -16.30 -1.53
N LEU A 94 -2.56 -15.38 -0.95
CA LEU A 94 -2.97 -14.64 0.24
C LEU A 94 -4.22 -13.80 -0.02
N LEU A 95 -4.26 -13.08 -1.14
CA LEU A 95 -5.41 -12.28 -1.55
C LEU A 95 -6.62 -13.15 -1.89
N ALA A 96 -6.44 -14.27 -2.59
CA ALA A 96 -7.52 -15.20 -2.91
C ALA A 96 -8.15 -15.80 -1.65
N ASN A 97 -7.33 -16.18 -0.68
CA ASN A 97 -7.83 -16.69 0.60
C ASN A 97 -8.61 -15.62 1.37
N PHE A 98 -8.07 -14.38 1.42
CA PHE A 98 -8.76 -13.28 2.08
C PHE A 98 -10.14 -12.99 1.45
N ILE A 99 -10.23 -12.99 0.12
CA ILE A 99 -11.50 -12.79 -0.59
C ILE A 99 -12.47 -13.93 -0.21
N LYS A 100 -12.03 -15.17 -0.34
CA LYS A 100 -12.85 -16.34 -0.03
C LYS A 100 -13.38 -16.38 1.42
N ASP A 101 -12.57 -15.91 2.37
CA ASP A 101 -12.91 -15.90 3.80
C ASP A 101 -13.86 -14.75 4.17
N ASN A 102 -14.12 -13.82 3.25
CA ASN A 102 -14.93 -12.62 3.48
C ASN A 102 -16.07 -12.44 2.46
N ASP A 103 -16.29 -13.42 1.58
CA ASP A 103 -17.48 -13.54 0.76
C ASP A 103 -18.62 -14.20 1.61
#